data_b607559ddcc886fa706b4a3c5f899de3
#
_entry.id   b607559ddcc886fa706b4a3c5f899de3
#
_cell.length_a   1.000
_cell.length_b   1.000
_cell.length_c   1.000
_cell.angle_alpha   90.00
_cell.angle_beta   90.00
_cell.angle_gamma   90.00
#
_symmetry.space_group_name_H-M   'P 1'
#
loop_
_entity.id
_entity.type
_entity.pdbx_description
1 polymer ?
#
loop_
_entity_poly.entity_id
_entity_poly.type
_entity_poly.pdbx_seq_one_letter_code
_entity_poly.pdbx_strand_id
1 'polypeptide(L)'
;KGKRADQVLKQIAEDFKLKTGSLANTGYSIPSMIEDGQTLFDIVLKAIDYTLINTGKMFVLWDNFGKLTLTDVETAKLDLFVGDGSLATGFTYESEIDSEAYNKIKLVKDNKKTGKRDVYIFQDSKNMTLWGILQDYEVVDEDMNEAQIKKRGGQMLELYNRPKRSFSVSAIADLSV
;
A
#
# COMPACT_ATOMS: atom_id res chain seq x y z
N LYS A 1 15.54 10.44 3.97
CA LYS A 1 15.65 10.52 2.51
C LYS A 1 16.36 9.28 1.96
N GLY A 2 15.88 8.73 0.84
CA GLY A 2 16.54 7.64 0.11
C GLY A 2 16.54 6.28 0.82
N LYS A 3 15.74 6.08 1.87
CA LYS A 3 15.61 4.79 2.54
C LYS A 3 14.46 3.97 1.96
N ARG A 4 14.63 2.66 1.94
CA ARG A 4 13.57 1.70 1.63
C ARG A 4 12.71 1.44 2.87
N ALA A 5 11.51 0.89 2.67
CA ALA A 5 10.60 0.57 3.78
C ALA A 5 11.23 -0.43 4.78
N ASP A 6 11.94 -1.45 4.31
CA ASP A 6 12.69 -2.39 5.16
C ASP A 6 13.76 -1.69 6.02
N GLN A 7 14.42 -0.67 5.46
CA GLN A 7 15.43 0.11 6.18
C GLN A 7 14.81 1.08 7.19
N VAL A 8 13.64 1.64 6.90
CA VAL A 8 12.87 2.47 7.85
C VAL A 8 12.45 1.62 9.04
N LEU A 9 11.87 0.44 8.80
CA LEU A 9 11.49 -0.51 9.85
C LEU A 9 12.70 -0.92 10.70
N LYS A 10 13.80 -1.28 10.05
CA LYS A 10 15.03 -1.67 10.75
C LYS A 10 15.54 -0.57 11.66
N GLN A 11 15.58 0.67 11.20
CA GLN A 11 16.01 1.82 12.00
C GLN A 11 15.11 2.02 13.23
N ILE A 12 13.78 2.00 13.03
CA ILE A 12 12.84 2.13 14.15
C ILE A 12 13.04 1.00 15.16
N ALA A 13 13.21 -0.23 14.69
CA ALA A 13 13.47 -1.36 15.56
C ALA A 13 14.79 -1.20 16.38
N GLU A 14 15.85 -0.70 15.77
CA GLU A 14 17.13 -0.40 16.44
C GLU A 14 16.96 0.71 17.48
N ASP A 15 16.31 1.82 17.14
CA ASP A 15 16.09 2.98 18.03
C ASP A 15 15.28 2.59 19.28
N PHE A 16 14.32 1.69 19.13
CA PHE A 16 13.46 1.22 20.22
C PHE A 16 13.87 -0.13 20.82
N LYS A 17 15.01 -0.67 20.40
CA LYS A 17 15.55 -1.98 20.86
C LYS A 17 14.55 -3.14 20.65
N LEU A 18 13.78 -3.10 19.58
CA LEU A 18 12.85 -4.15 19.19
C LEU A 18 13.60 -5.24 18.43
N LYS A 19 13.18 -6.48 18.63
CA LYS A 19 13.76 -7.62 17.89
C LYS A 19 13.19 -7.66 16.47
N THR A 20 14.06 -7.93 15.50
CA THR A 20 13.64 -8.16 14.11
C THR A 20 13.87 -9.62 13.72
N GLY A 21 12.95 -10.15 12.92
CA GLY A 21 13.10 -11.39 12.19
C GLY A 21 13.68 -11.14 10.80
N SER A 22 13.18 -11.87 9.80
CA SER A 22 13.52 -11.61 8.40
C SER A 22 12.86 -10.32 7.90
N LEU A 23 13.63 -9.44 7.29
CA LEU A 23 13.14 -8.23 6.65
C LEU A 23 13.38 -8.33 5.13
N ALA A 24 12.33 -8.61 4.38
CA ALA A 24 12.39 -8.66 2.93
C ALA A 24 12.82 -7.30 2.35
N ASN A 25 13.72 -7.34 1.36
CA ASN A 25 14.16 -6.14 0.65
C ASN A 25 13.01 -5.57 -0.20
N THR A 26 12.53 -4.39 0.13
CA THR A 26 11.39 -3.77 -0.56
C THR A 26 11.74 -3.12 -1.90
N GLY A 27 13.03 -3.00 -2.22
CA GLY A 27 13.53 -2.60 -3.55
C GLY A 27 13.35 -1.12 -3.92
N TYR A 28 12.42 -0.40 -3.30
CA TYR A 28 12.12 0.98 -3.63
C TYR A 28 12.71 1.97 -2.62
N SER A 29 13.52 2.90 -3.08
CA SER A 29 14.07 3.99 -2.26
C SER A 29 13.13 5.18 -2.26
N ILE A 30 12.56 5.49 -1.11
CA ILE A 30 11.61 6.60 -0.92
C ILE A 30 12.39 7.93 -0.97
N PRO A 31 12.13 8.82 -1.94
CA PRO A 31 12.90 10.05 -2.12
C PRO A 31 12.88 10.96 -0.90
N SER A 32 11.70 11.19 -0.35
CA SER A 32 11.48 11.99 0.85
C SER A 32 10.23 11.51 1.57
N MET A 33 10.30 11.40 2.88
CA MET A 33 9.17 11.15 3.76
C MET A 33 9.41 11.94 5.03
N ILE A 34 8.50 12.85 5.36
CA ILE A 34 8.52 13.67 6.57
C ILE A 34 7.23 13.33 7.30
N GLU A 35 7.36 12.81 8.51
CA GLU A 35 6.24 12.42 9.33
C GLU A 35 6.36 13.15 10.67
N ASP A 36 5.30 13.86 11.02
CA ASP A 36 5.19 14.59 12.28
C ASP A 36 3.89 14.17 12.98
N GLY A 37 3.98 13.85 14.25
CA GLY A 37 2.83 13.44 15.06
C GLY A 37 2.21 12.08 14.68
N GLN A 38 2.90 11.26 13.91
CA GLN A 38 2.44 9.92 13.50
C GLN A 38 2.96 8.84 14.43
N THR A 39 2.24 7.72 14.51
CA THR A 39 2.76 6.55 15.23
C THR A 39 3.89 5.88 14.43
N LEU A 40 4.75 5.12 15.11
CA LEU A 40 5.84 4.39 14.43
C LEU A 40 5.31 3.38 13.42
N PHE A 41 4.18 2.74 13.71
CA PHE A 41 3.54 1.81 12.78
C PHE A 41 3.00 2.53 11.55
N ASP A 42 2.36 3.69 11.70
CA ASP A 42 1.87 4.47 10.57
C ASP A 42 3.01 4.90 9.64
N ILE A 43 4.17 5.28 10.22
CA ILE A 43 5.37 5.62 9.44
C ILE A 43 5.83 4.42 8.60
N VAL A 44 5.87 3.21 9.20
CA VAL A 44 6.27 1.99 8.49
C VAL A 44 5.25 1.61 7.43
N LEU A 45 3.95 1.62 7.77
CA LEU A 45 2.88 1.30 6.82
C LEU A 45 2.89 2.26 5.62
N LYS A 46 3.07 3.55 5.87
CA LYS A 46 3.19 4.54 4.80
C LYS A 46 4.41 4.29 3.91
N ALA A 47 5.54 3.86 4.48
CA ALA A 47 6.70 3.48 3.67
C ALA A 47 6.43 2.23 2.81
N ILE A 48 5.64 1.28 3.32
CA ILE A 48 5.18 0.10 2.57
C ILE A 48 4.21 0.53 1.45
N ASP A 49 3.29 1.45 1.72
CA ASP A 49 2.35 1.99 0.71
C ASP A 49 3.09 2.71 -0.41
N TYR A 50 4.10 3.52 -0.09
CA TYR A 50 4.96 4.12 -1.11
C TYR A 50 5.64 3.05 -1.98
N THR A 51 6.06 1.96 -1.38
CA THR A 51 6.64 0.83 -2.12
C THR A 51 5.59 0.19 -3.04
N LEU A 52 4.41 -0.11 -2.52
CA LEU A 52 3.30 -0.70 -3.27
C LEU A 52 2.93 0.18 -4.49
N ILE A 53 2.71 1.48 -4.26
CA ILE A 53 2.33 2.43 -5.33
C ILE A 53 3.40 2.53 -6.41
N ASN A 54 4.69 2.42 -6.05
CA ASN A 54 5.79 2.63 -7.02
C ASN A 54 6.29 1.35 -7.69
N THR A 55 6.05 0.18 -7.09
CA THR A 55 6.57 -1.10 -7.59
C THR A 55 5.49 -2.11 -7.93
N GLY A 56 4.26 -1.92 -7.43
CA GLY A 56 3.18 -2.91 -7.48
C GLY A 56 3.37 -4.09 -6.52
N LYS A 57 4.47 -4.12 -5.73
CA LYS A 57 4.76 -5.19 -4.78
C LYS A 57 4.14 -4.93 -3.43
N MET A 58 3.48 -5.93 -2.89
CA MET A 58 2.84 -5.90 -1.59
C MET A 58 3.70 -6.58 -0.53
N PHE A 59 3.89 -5.89 0.60
CA PHE A 59 4.62 -6.41 1.75
C PHE A 59 3.72 -6.39 2.98
N VAL A 60 3.88 -7.38 3.85
CA VAL A 60 3.15 -7.50 5.11
C VAL A 60 4.14 -7.44 6.26
N LEU A 61 3.86 -6.53 7.21
CA LEU A 61 4.53 -6.47 8.50
C LEU A 61 3.73 -7.30 9.51
N TRP A 62 4.38 -8.22 10.19
CA TRP A 62 3.76 -9.07 11.20
C TRP A 62 4.72 -9.41 12.33
N ASP A 63 4.18 -9.82 13.46
CA ASP A 63 4.95 -10.28 14.61
C ASP A 63 5.18 -11.79 14.54
N ASN A 64 6.44 -12.19 14.45
CA ASN A 64 6.84 -13.58 14.50
C ASN A 64 7.43 -13.89 15.87
N PHE A 65 6.57 -14.26 16.82
CA PHE A 65 6.95 -14.58 18.21
C PHE A 65 7.86 -13.52 18.84
N GLY A 66 7.45 -12.27 18.82
CA GLY A 66 8.18 -11.14 19.37
C GLY A 66 9.29 -10.59 18.47
N LYS A 67 9.29 -10.93 17.19
CA LYS A 67 10.23 -10.41 16.18
C LYS A 67 9.45 -9.76 15.03
N LEU A 68 9.66 -8.47 14.82
CA LEU A 68 9.08 -7.77 13.68
C LEU A 68 9.60 -8.37 12.38
N THR A 69 8.72 -8.85 11.54
CA THR A 69 9.04 -9.54 10.29
C THR A 69 8.34 -8.86 9.14
N LEU A 70 9.07 -8.59 8.05
CA LEU A 70 8.53 -8.01 6.82
C LEU A 70 8.66 -9.03 5.70
N THR A 71 7.53 -9.41 5.09
CA THR A 71 7.50 -10.48 4.09
C THR A 71 6.84 -9.98 2.80
N ASP A 72 7.40 -10.35 1.65
CA ASP A 72 6.76 -10.17 0.34
C ASP A 72 5.59 -11.16 0.22
N VAL A 73 4.38 -10.64 -0.05
CA VAL A 73 3.16 -11.46 -0.12
C VAL A 73 3.24 -12.53 -1.21
N GLU A 74 3.94 -12.26 -2.32
CA GLU A 74 4.10 -13.25 -3.38
C GLU A 74 4.90 -14.49 -2.94
N THR A 75 5.79 -14.32 -1.97
CA THR A 75 6.62 -15.40 -1.42
C THR A 75 6.06 -16.01 -0.14
N ALA A 76 5.09 -15.35 0.50
CA ALA A 76 4.48 -15.75 1.76
C ALA A 76 3.35 -16.78 1.58
N LYS A 77 3.58 -17.80 0.77
CA LYS A 77 2.60 -18.88 0.54
C LYS A 77 2.84 -20.03 1.50
N LEU A 78 1.77 -20.45 2.19
CA LEU A 78 1.76 -21.70 2.92
C LEU A 78 1.21 -22.80 2.01
N ASP A 79 1.71 -24.01 2.16
CA ASP A 79 1.15 -25.20 1.50
C ASP A 79 -0.06 -25.72 2.30
N LEU A 80 -1.00 -24.81 2.55
CA LEU A 80 -2.23 -25.06 3.29
C LEU A 80 -3.42 -24.57 2.48
N PHE A 81 -4.39 -25.44 2.24
CA PHE A 81 -5.65 -25.10 1.60
C PHE A 81 -6.77 -25.04 2.64
N VAL A 82 -7.39 -23.85 2.75
CA VAL A 82 -8.59 -23.63 3.56
C VAL A 82 -9.77 -23.39 2.60
N GLY A 83 -10.70 -24.34 2.52
CA GLY A 83 -11.80 -24.28 1.57
C GLY A 83 -12.93 -25.23 1.94
N ASP A 84 -13.92 -25.32 1.03
CA ASP A 84 -15.07 -26.21 1.19
C ASP A 84 -14.62 -27.68 1.21
N GLY A 85 -15.18 -28.45 2.15
CA GLY A 85 -14.76 -29.83 2.37
C GLY A 85 -13.41 -30.04 3.08
N SER A 86 -12.77 -28.93 3.55
CA SER A 86 -11.53 -29.01 4.34
C SER A 86 -11.69 -28.31 5.69
N LEU A 87 -10.83 -27.37 6.03
CA LEU A 87 -10.82 -26.68 7.33
C LEU A 87 -11.84 -25.54 7.44
N ALA A 88 -12.43 -25.08 6.33
CA ALA A 88 -13.37 -23.95 6.36
C ALA A 88 -14.70 -24.35 7.00
N THR A 89 -15.18 -23.54 7.94
CA THR A 89 -16.48 -23.69 8.61
C THR A 89 -17.51 -22.64 8.17
N GLY A 90 -17.07 -21.57 7.52
CA GLY A 90 -17.90 -20.54 6.96
C GLY A 90 -17.07 -19.45 6.28
N PHE A 91 -17.72 -18.62 5.47
CA PHE A 91 -17.07 -17.47 4.83
C PHE A 91 -18.05 -16.31 4.67
N THR A 92 -17.51 -15.11 4.60
CA THR A 92 -18.21 -13.89 4.20
C THR A 92 -17.42 -13.23 3.07
N TYR A 93 -18.10 -12.87 1.98
CA TYR A 93 -17.53 -12.14 0.86
C TYR A 93 -18.30 -10.84 0.66
N GLU A 94 -17.59 -9.73 0.65
CA GLU A 94 -18.12 -8.41 0.38
C GLU A 94 -17.37 -7.77 -0.78
N SER A 95 -18.08 -7.00 -1.59
CA SER A 95 -17.51 -6.22 -2.68
C SER A 95 -18.19 -4.87 -2.73
N GLU A 96 -17.41 -3.79 -2.62
CA GLU A 96 -17.92 -2.42 -2.55
C GLU A 96 -17.09 -1.46 -3.41
N ILE A 97 -17.69 -0.33 -3.76
CA ILE A 97 -17.03 0.78 -4.46
C ILE A 97 -17.14 2.10 -3.68
N ASP A 98 -17.75 2.06 -2.49
CA ASP A 98 -18.05 3.26 -1.69
C ASP A 98 -16.84 3.74 -0.88
N SER A 99 -15.84 2.88 -0.71
CA SER A 99 -14.61 3.22 0.00
C SER A 99 -13.37 2.76 -0.77
N GLU A 100 -12.36 3.62 -0.85
CA GLU A 100 -11.04 3.33 -1.45
C GLU A 100 -11.07 2.82 -2.91
N ALA A 101 -12.17 3.04 -3.63
CA ALA A 101 -12.25 2.79 -5.06
C ALA A 101 -12.29 4.15 -5.80
N TYR A 102 -11.30 4.39 -6.66
CA TYR A 102 -11.19 5.65 -7.37
C TYR A 102 -10.94 5.41 -8.86
N ASN A 103 -11.82 5.95 -9.72
CA ASN A 103 -11.67 5.89 -11.17
C ASN A 103 -11.12 7.18 -11.77
N LYS A 104 -10.80 8.16 -10.91
CA LYS A 104 -10.17 9.41 -11.27
C LYS A 104 -9.19 9.84 -10.19
N ILE A 105 -7.93 10.02 -10.57
CA ILE A 105 -6.87 10.51 -9.68
C ILE A 105 -6.48 11.92 -10.12
N LYS A 106 -6.54 12.87 -9.19
CA LYS A 106 -6.10 14.24 -9.40
C LYS A 106 -4.86 14.51 -8.56
N LEU A 107 -3.70 14.57 -9.20
CA LEU A 107 -2.45 14.96 -8.57
C LEU A 107 -2.20 16.44 -8.81
N VAL A 108 -1.75 17.14 -7.78
CA VAL A 108 -1.48 18.58 -7.83
C VAL A 108 -0.10 18.85 -7.27
N LYS A 109 0.67 19.66 -7.98
CA LYS A 109 2.01 20.09 -7.59
C LYS A 109 2.04 21.61 -7.45
N ASP A 110 2.56 22.12 -6.33
CA ASP A 110 2.76 23.54 -6.15
C ASP A 110 3.97 24.03 -6.99
N ASN A 111 3.74 25.02 -7.84
CA ASN A 111 4.77 25.58 -8.70
C ASN A 111 5.24 26.93 -8.15
N LYS A 112 6.37 26.90 -7.42
CA LYS A 112 6.96 28.09 -6.79
C LYS A 112 7.35 29.20 -7.78
N LYS A 113 7.62 28.84 -9.05
CA LYS A 113 8.03 29.80 -10.06
C LYS A 113 6.86 30.65 -10.57
N THR A 114 5.69 30.05 -10.67
CA THR A 114 4.48 30.70 -11.21
C THR A 114 3.48 31.11 -10.14
N GLY A 115 3.63 30.64 -8.90
CA GLY A 115 2.68 30.80 -7.81
C GLY A 115 1.34 30.07 -8.05
N LYS A 116 1.30 29.19 -9.05
CA LYS A 116 0.11 28.40 -9.43
C LYS A 116 0.35 26.91 -9.15
N ARG A 117 -0.73 26.15 -9.24
CA ARG A 117 -0.70 24.68 -9.13
C ARG A 117 -0.70 24.05 -10.50
N ASP A 118 0.24 23.15 -10.74
CA ASP A 118 0.20 22.26 -11.89
C ASP A 118 -0.71 21.08 -11.56
N VAL A 119 -1.67 20.77 -12.44
CA VAL A 119 -2.70 19.74 -12.21
C VAL A 119 -2.53 18.62 -13.22
N TYR A 120 -2.50 17.39 -12.71
CA TYR A 120 -2.41 16.15 -13.50
C TYR A 120 -3.63 15.30 -13.20
N ILE A 121 -4.32 14.84 -14.25
CA ILE A 121 -5.54 14.04 -14.13
C ILE A 121 -5.33 12.70 -14.84
N PHE A 122 -5.61 11.61 -14.13
CA PHE A 122 -5.63 10.24 -14.64
C PHE A 122 -7.03 9.68 -14.40
N GLN A 123 -7.65 9.10 -15.42
CA GLN A 123 -9.04 8.66 -15.30
C GLN A 123 -9.36 7.49 -16.22
N ASP A 124 -10.31 6.67 -15.78
CA ASP A 124 -10.91 5.60 -16.57
C ASP A 124 -12.37 5.96 -16.90
N SER A 125 -12.60 6.42 -18.12
CA SER A 125 -13.93 6.85 -18.58
C SER A 125 -14.95 5.70 -18.58
N LYS A 126 -14.52 4.45 -18.77
CA LYS A 126 -15.40 3.28 -18.74
C LYS A 126 -15.98 3.06 -17.34
N ASN A 127 -15.12 3.02 -16.32
CA ASN A 127 -15.57 2.84 -14.94
C ASN A 127 -16.29 4.09 -14.41
N MET A 128 -15.96 5.29 -14.90
CA MET A 128 -16.72 6.52 -14.58
C MET A 128 -18.17 6.44 -15.10
N THR A 129 -18.39 5.80 -16.25
CA THR A 129 -19.76 5.61 -16.79
C THR A 129 -20.54 4.60 -15.96
N LEU A 130 -19.88 3.57 -15.42
CA LEU A 130 -20.52 2.50 -14.65
C LEU A 130 -20.82 2.88 -13.20
N TRP A 131 -19.90 3.59 -12.55
CA TRP A 131 -19.91 3.82 -11.10
C TRP A 131 -20.09 5.30 -10.72
N GLY A 132 -20.16 6.21 -11.71
CA GLY A 132 -20.02 7.63 -11.47
C GLY A 132 -18.58 8.05 -11.27
N ILE A 133 -18.36 9.32 -10.90
CA ILE A 133 -17.02 9.88 -10.70
C ILE A 133 -16.60 9.63 -9.24
N LEU A 134 -15.65 8.74 -9.05
CA LEU A 134 -14.99 8.46 -7.79
C LEU A 134 -13.58 9.04 -7.86
N GLN A 135 -13.39 10.24 -7.30
CA GLN A 135 -12.13 10.99 -7.43
C GLN A 135 -11.32 10.99 -6.16
N ASP A 136 -10.05 10.60 -6.28
CA ASP A 136 -9.02 10.87 -5.28
C ASP A 136 -8.23 12.15 -5.61
N TYR A 137 -7.72 12.82 -4.57
CA TYR A 137 -6.94 14.04 -4.67
C TYR A 137 -5.71 13.98 -3.79
N GLU A 138 -4.55 14.24 -4.38
CA GLU A 138 -3.28 14.29 -3.65
C GLU A 138 -2.42 15.47 -4.10
N VAL A 139 -1.77 16.11 -3.13
CA VAL A 139 -0.71 17.09 -3.38
C VAL A 139 0.63 16.36 -3.36
N VAL A 140 1.31 16.32 -4.50
CA VAL A 140 2.60 15.66 -4.63
C VAL A 140 3.75 16.59 -4.25
N ASP A 141 4.90 15.99 -3.92
CA ASP A 141 6.12 16.72 -3.57
C ASP A 141 6.57 17.63 -4.72
N GLU A 142 6.97 18.85 -4.38
CA GLU A 142 7.44 19.87 -5.32
C GLU A 142 8.69 19.44 -6.10
N ASP A 143 9.50 18.52 -5.55
CA ASP A 143 10.70 18.00 -6.20
C ASP A 143 10.41 16.88 -7.21
N MET A 144 9.17 16.37 -7.27
CA MET A 144 8.78 15.37 -8.27
C MET A 144 8.76 15.96 -9.68
N ASN A 145 9.44 15.29 -10.62
CA ASN A 145 9.35 15.66 -12.02
C ASN A 145 8.08 15.08 -12.69
N GLU A 146 7.75 15.59 -13.86
CA GLU A 146 6.53 15.22 -14.58
C GLU A 146 6.44 13.71 -14.87
N ALA A 147 7.55 13.06 -15.20
CA ALA A 147 7.59 11.61 -15.47
C ALA A 147 7.26 10.80 -14.20
N GLN A 148 7.76 11.23 -13.05
CA GLN A 148 7.45 10.60 -11.77
C GLN A 148 5.98 10.79 -11.40
N ILE A 149 5.41 11.98 -11.62
CA ILE A 149 3.99 12.27 -11.38
C ILE A 149 3.11 11.41 -12.29
N LYS A 150 3.44 11.31 -13.59
CA LYS A 150 2.71 10.46 -14.54
C LYS A 150 2.76 8.99 -14.14
N LYS A 151 3.92 8.50 -13.75
CA LYS A 151 4.07 7.12 -13.27
C LYS A 151 3.23 6.89 -12.02
N ARG A 152 3.31 7.78 -11.01
CA ARG A 152 2.54 7.67 -9.77
C ARG A 152 1.03 7.67 -10.04
N GLY A 153 0.53 8.64 -10.81
CA GLY A 153 -0.90 8.74 -11.10
C GLY A 153 -1.45 7.54 -11.88
N GLY A 154 -0.66 7.02 -12.83
CA GLY A 154 -1.02 5.80 -13.55
C GLY A 154 -1.10 4.57 -12.63
N GLN A 155 -0.12 4.40 -11.74
CA GLN A 155 -0.10 3.30 -10.79
C GLN A 155 -1.22 3.41 -9.72
N MET A 156 -1.51 4.63 -9.24
CA MET A 156 -2.64 4.84 -8.34
C MET A 156 -3.96 4.50 -9.01
N LEU A 157 -4.16 4.92 -10.26
CA LEU A 157 -5.37 4.57 -11.01
C LEU A 157 -5.48 3.06 -11.19
N GLU A 158 -4.42 2.37 -11.56
CA GLU A 158 -4.41 0.91 -11.71
C GLU A 158 -4.73 0.20 -10.38
N LEU A 159 -4.18 0.70 -9.27
CA LEU A 159 -4.37 0.12 -7.94
C LEU A 159 -5.79 0.30 -7.42
N TYR A 160 -6.36 1.51 -7.56
CA TYR A 160 -7.62 1.89 -6.92
C TYR A 160 -8.85 1.80 -7.85
N ASN A 161 -8.67 1.69 -9.16
CA ASN A 161 -9.77 1.61 -10.13
C ASN A 161 -10.39 0.20 -10.19
N ARG A 162 -10.78 -0.29 -9.02
CA ARG A 162 -11.40 -1.62 -8.84
C ARG A 162 -12.25 -1.64 -7.58
N PRO A 163 -13.27 -2.50 -7.52
CA PRO A 163 -14.02 -2.69 -6.28
C PRO A 163 -13.11 -3.18 -5.15
N LYS A 164 -13.29 -2.63 -3.97
CA LYS A 164 -12.72 -3.20 -2.75
C LYS A 164 -13.41 -4.52 -2.44
N ARG A 165 -12.64 -5.54 -2.17
CA ARG A 165 -13.15 -6.88 -1.86
C ARG A 165 -12.66 -7.31 -0.50
N SER A 166 -13.59 -7.73 0.36
CA SER A 166 -13.30 -8.31 1.65
C SER A 166 -13.73 -9.78 1.64
N PHE A 167 -12.86 -10.64 2.11
CA PHE A 167 -13.12 -12.06 2.22
C PHE A 167 -12.67 -12.53 3.60
N SER A 168 -13.63 -12.95 4.42
CA SER A 168 -13.40 -13.50 5.75
C SER A 168 -13.73 -14.98 5.76
N VAL A 169 -12.86 -15.78 6.32
CA VAL A 169 -13.05 -17.24 6.44
C VAL A 169 -12.96 -17.63 7.91
N SER A 170 -13.93 -18.38 8.39
CA SER A 170 -13.86 -19.11 9.65
C SER A 170 -13.36 -20.52 9.38
N ALA A 171 -12.35 -20.96 10.11
CA ALA A 171 -11.74 -22.26 9.92
C ALA A 171 -11.40 -22.93 11.25
N ILE A 172 -11.30 -24.25 11.22
CA ILE A 172 -10.74 -25.05 12.33
C ILE A 172 -9.22 -24.82 12.31
N ALA A 173 -8.66 -24.46 13.49
CA ALA A 173 -7.23 -24.26 13.60
C ALA A 173 -6.47 -25.57 13.39
N ASP A 174 -5.47 -25.53 12.53
CA ASP A 174 -4.43 -26.58 12.42
C ASP A 174 -3.22 -26.09 13.19
N LEU A 175 -2.90 -26.76 14.30
CA LEU A 175 -1.78 -26.41 15.18
C LEU A 175 -0.45 -27.04 14.70
N SER A 176 -0.46 -27.74 13.58
CA SER A 176 0.73 -28.34 12.98
C SER A 176 1.48 -27.41 12.01
N VAL A 177 0.96 -26.20 11.78
CA VAL A 177 1.51 -25.20 10.84
C VAL A 177 2.19 -24.08 11.59
#